data_8f8f56111bc9bd9474f8b2a7081467ea
#
_entry.id   8f8f56111bc9bd9474f8b2a7081467ea
#
_cell.length_a   1.000
_cell.length_b   1.000
_cell.length_c   1.000
_cell.angle_alpha   90.00
_cell.angle_beta   90.00
_cell.angle_gamma   90.00
#
_symmetry.space_group_name_H-M   'P 1'
#
loop_
_entity.id
_entity.type
_entity.pdbx_description
1 polymer ?
#
loop_
_entity_poly.entity_id
_entity_poly.type
_entity_poly.pdbx_seq_one_letter_code
_entity_poly.pdbx_strand_id
1 'polypeptide(L)'
;MRVLLIDNHDSFTYNLAHLVFRAAGVMPEVVLAEDVTPEHLNNADRIIVSPGPGRPEEYPWFPGIFRDPPAPVLGVCLGFQGMCMAFGATLERAAHPRHGEVTEGHTRYHSLAITDLPETLEATEFAADGTLMAARHRSLPISGVQYHPESVASSGGLALMREFLAPHLWVQPVSGSPEEFITCFADEENVAWLDSSDGSGWSFLCTGDTVGPIRSSSPLGQVGVITYEGEERFIEVTRAIVVSPTGAAWALGTAPWEPTFTAPPSCAPLPRTPRTFRFDHPTYLAKIRKCQDFIARGDSYELCLTNSISFDFPADPLAVYLSLRRAHPSPFAAYLRLSGTEVLSTSPERFLRLVDAHLEAKPIKGTRPRGRSPKEDKELARDLATSVKDRAENLMICDLLRNDLGRVAVPGSVQVPVLCGVESFATVHQLVSTITAELLPGKTPVDALRAAFPGGSMTGAPKERSMEILDELEEHHPRGIYSGAIGYITAEGTMDFSIVIRTIVVKDGVATYGCGGAITRLSDPEEEWQEILVKSRPILNP
;
A
#
# COMPACT_ATOMS: atom_id res chain seq x y z
N MET A 1 5.71 16.86 -5.56
CA MET A 1 4.88 17.56 -6.57
C MET A 1 5.09 19.06 -6.46
N ARG A 2 5.46 19.72 -7.55
CA ARG A 2 5.57 21.18 -7.69
C ARG A 2 4.41 21.70 -8.50
N VAL A 3 3.61 22.59 -7.94
CA VAL A 3 2.45 23.21 -8.59
C VAL A 3 2.78 24.66 -8.91
N LEU A 4 2.69 25.04 -10.19
CA LEU A 4 2.79 26.43 -10.62
C LEU A 4 1.39 27.01 -10.73
N LEU A 5 1.12 28.11 -10.05
CA LEU A 5 -0.10 28.89 -10.18
C LEU A 5 0.24 30.21 -10.87
N ILE A 6 -0.19 30.34 -12.12
CA ILE A 6 0.00 31.55 -12.93
C ILE A 6 -1.10 32.54 -12.55
N ASP A 7 -0.70 33.69 -12.00
CA ASP A 7 -1.59 34.73 -11.54
C ASP A 7 -1.83 35.78 -12.64
N ASN A 8 -3.06 35.84 -13.11
CA ASN A 8 -3.52 36.85 -14.09
C ASN A 8 -4.04 38.13 -13.39
N HIS A 9 -3.41 38.57 -12.32
CA HIS A 9 -3.83 39.72 -11.50
C HIS A 9 -5.22 39.54 -10.89
N ASP A 10 -5.55 38.31 -10.49
CA ASP A 10 -6.84 38.02 -9.88
C ASP A 10 -6.82 38.23 -8.35
N SER A 11 -7.89 38.81 -7.83
CA SER A 11 -8.04 39.05 -6.38
C SER A 11 -8.25 37.78 -5.56
N PHE A 12 -8.52 36.62 -6.20
CA PHE A 12 -8.80 35.34 -5.55
C PHE A 12 -7.69 34.31 -5.71
N THR A 13 -6.55 34.63 -6.35
CA THR A 13 -5.44 33.73 -6.62
C THR A 13 -4.96 33.03 -5.36
N TYR A 14 -4.85 33.72 -4.22
CA TYR A 14 -4.43 33.06 -2.97
C TYR A 14 -5.50 32.16 -2.34
N ASN A 15 -6.79 32.36 -2.63
CA ASN A 15 -7.81 31.37 -2.26
C ASN A 15 -7.62 30.09 -3.07
N LEU A 16 -7.28 30.22 -4.35
CA LEU A 16 -6.95 29.07 -5.21
C LEU A 16 -5.67 28.35 -4.72
N ALA A 17 -4.62 29.12 -4.32
CA ALA A 17 -3.42 28.58 -3.71
C ALA A 17 -3.71 27.78 -2.42
N HIS A 18 -4.58 28.31 -1.55
CA HIS A 18 -5.02 27.60 -0.35
C HIS A 18 -5.87 26.37 -0.67
N LEU A 19 -6.66 26.39 -1.74
CA LEU A 19 -7.40 25.22 -2.20
C LEU A 19 -6.45 24.09 -2.65
N VAL A 20 -5.37 24.44 -3.36
CA VAL A 20 -4.27 23.52 -3.71
C VAL A 20 -3.66 22.91 -2.44
N PHE A 21 -3.32 23.75 -1.46
CA PHE A 21 -2.75 23.27 -0.19
C PHE A 21 -3.70 22.33 0.54
N ARG A 22 -4.99 22.63 0.60
CA ARG A 22 -6.01 21.77 1.22
C ARG A 22 -6.17 20.43 0.46
N ALA A 23 -5.95 20.43 -0.85
CA ALA A 23 -6.11 19.25 -1.68
C ALA A 23 -4.91 18.30 -1.60
N ALA A 24 -3.67 18.85 -1.59
CA ALA A 24 -2.44 18.08 -1.76
C ALA A 24 -1.36 18.32 -0.69
N GLY A 25 -1.59 19.19 0.30
CA GLY A 25 -0.61 19.51 1.35
C GLY A 25 0.61 20.30 0.88
N VAL A 26 0.61 20.79 -0.37
CA VAL A 26 1.70 21.61 -0.93
C VAL A 26 1.20 23.00 -1.29
N MET A 27 1.97 24.05 -0.97
CA MET A 27 1.68 25.40 -1.46
C MET A 27 2.20 25.52 -2.89
N PRO A 28 1.38 26.02 -3.84
CA PRO A 28 1.86 26.29 -5.19
C PRO A 28 2.85 27.45 -5.20
N GLU A 29 3.75 27.44 -6.17
CA GLU A 29 4.53 28.62 -6.55
C GLU A 29 3.62 29.56 -7.32
N VAL A 30 3.34 30.74 -6.77
CA VAL A 30 2.49 31.76 -7.39
C VAL A 30 3.38 32.75 -8.15
N VAL A 31 3.21 32.82 -9.48
CA VAL A 31 3.99 33.68 -10.37
C VAL A 31 3.06 34.54 -11.20
N LEU A 32 3.31 35.86 -11.25
CA LEU A 32 2.55 36.75 -12.13
C LEU A 32 2.73 36.32 -13.60
N ALA A 33 1.69 36.45 -14.36
CA ALA A 33 1.64 35.99 -15.75
C ALA A 33 2.80 36.53 -16.62
N GLU A 34 3.18 37.79 -16.44
CA GLU A 34 4.30 38.43 -17.13
C GLU A 34 5.69 37.98 -16.66
N ASP A 35 5.80 37.41 -15.47
CA ASP A 35 7.04 36.94 -14.86
C ASP A 35 7.28 35.42 -15.09
N VAL A 36 6.36 34.74 -15.75
CA VAL A 36 6.49 33.30 -16.04
C VAL A 36 7.62 33.05 -17.02
N THR A 37 8.57 32.24 -16.64
CA THR A 37 9.72 31.83 -17.46
C THR A 37 9.60 30.38 -17.93
N PRO A 38 10.34 29.98 -18.96
CA PRO A 38 10.44 28.56 -19.34
C PRO A 38 10.90 27.65 -18.20
N GLU A 39 11.70 28.16 -17.27
CA GLU A 39 12.16 27.41 -16.10
C GLU A 39 11.02 27.10 -15.15
N HIS A 40 10.14 28.06 -14.86
CA HIS A 40 8.92 27.85 -14.07
C HIS A 40 8.06 26.74 -14.69
N LEU A 41 7.84 26.79 -16.01
CA LEU A 41 7.01 25.84 -16.73
C LEU A 41 7.62 24.42 -16.75
N ASN A 42 8.91 24.30 -17.04
CA ASN A 42 9.60 23.01 -17.12
C ASN A 42 9.80 22.32 -15.76
N ASN A 43 9.79 23.11 -14.68
CA ASN A 43 9.93 22.60 -13.33
C ASN A 43 8.59 22.22 -12.68
N ALA A 44 7.45 22.55 -13.28
CA ALA A 44 6.13 22.29 -12.73
C ALA A 44 5.65 20.86 -13.06
N ASP A 45 5.14 20.18 -12.06
CA ASP A 45 4.43 18.89 -12.24
C ASP A 45 2.95 19.12 -12.59
N ARG A 46 2.40 20.30 -12.23
CA ARG A 46 1.03 20.76 -12.52
C ARG A 46 1.05 22.26 -12.72
N ILE A 47 0.22 22.76 -13.63
CA ILE A 47 0.07 24.19 -13.91
C ILE A 47 -1.39 24.57 -13.75
N ILE A 48 -1.65 25.64 -13.02
CA ILE A 48 -2.98 26.23 -12.87
C ILE A 48 -2.92 27.64 -13.44
N VAL A 49 -3.85 27.96 -14.35
CA VAL A 49 -4.02 29.31 -14.91
C VAL A 49 -5.20 29.95 -14.21
N SER A 50 -4.94 30.98 -13.43
CA SER A 50 -5.93 31.64 -12.56
C SER A 50 -7.07 32.34 -13.33
N PRO A 51 -8.13 32.68 -12.62
CA PRO A 51 -9.03 33.78 -13.07
C PRO A 51 -8.25 35.06 -13.31
N GLY A 52 -8.93 36.08 -13.84
CA GLY A 52 -8.34 37.41 -14.04
C GLY A 52 -9.29 38.38 -14.75
N PRO A 53 -8.92 39.64 -14.81
CA PRO A 53 -9.71 40.68 -15.52
C PRO A 53 -9.53 40.61 -17.03
N GLY A 54 -10.37 41.28 -17.77
CA GLY A 54 -10.24 41.47 -19.22
C GLY A 54 -10.70 40.27 -20.04
N ARG A 55 -10.02 40.03 -21.15
CA ARG A 55 -10.32 38.98 -22.13
C ARG A 55 -9.07 38.16 -22.43
N PRO A 56 -9.21 36.89 -22.82
CA PRO A 56 -8.07 36.03 -23.12
C PRO A 56 -7.14 36.55 -24.22
N GLU A 57 -7.68 37.37 -25.17
CA GLU A 57 -6.88 37.98 -26.25
C GLU A 57 -5.85 38.99 -25.74
N GLU A 58 -6.01 39.48 -24.52
CA GLU A 58 -5.07 40.41 -23.86
C GLU A 58 -3.86 39.66 -23.26
N TYR A 59 -3.90 38.31 -23.27
CA TYR A 59 -2.88 37.40 -22.74
C TYR A 59 -2.23 36.58 -23.89
N PRO A 60 -1.26 37.13 -24.63
CA PRO A 60 -0.72 36.53 -25.85
C PRO A 60 0.02 35.19 -25.61
N TRP A 61 0.32 34.86 -24.37
CA TRP A 61 0.99 33.61 -23.99
C TRP A 61 0.03 32.42 -23.82
N PHE A 62 -1.28 32.63 -23.69
CA PHE A 62 -2.28 31.56 -23.50
C PHE A 62 -2.20 30.48 -24.58
N PRO A 63 -2.12 30.77 -25.90
CA PRO A 63 -2.04 29.73 -26.90
C PRO A 63 -0.84 28.82 -26.74
N GLY A 64 0.29 29.32 -26.26
CA GLY A 64 1.52 28.51 -26.07
C GLY A 64 1.35 27.45 -24.99
N ILE A 65 0.89 27.86 -23.81
CA ILE A 65 0.77 26.96 -22.67
C ILE A 65 -0.32 25.88 -22.85
N PHE A 66 -1.37 26.17 -23.62
CA PHE A 66 -2.44 25.20 -23.86
C PHE A 66 -2.20 24.30 -25.06
N ARG A 67 -1.47 24.75 -26.11
CA ARG A 67 -1.23 23.93 -27.30
C ARG A 67 -0.09 22.94 -27.14
N ASP A 68 0.90 23.29 -26.32
CA ASP A 68 2.06 22.46 -26.02
C ASP A 68 2.38 22.50 -24.52
N PRO A 69 1.52 21.89 -23.69
CA PRO A 69 1.65 21.97 -22.23
C PRO A 69 2.84 21.12 -21.74
N PRO A 70 3.78 21.72 -21.01
CA PRO A 70 4.91 20.96 -20.46
C PRO A 70 4.50 20.05 -19.28
N ALA A 71 3.33 20.31 -18.68
CA ALA A 71 2.70 19.54 -17.61
C ALA A 71 1.17 19.65 -17.74
N PRO A 72 0.38 18.83 -17.03
CA PRO A 72 -1.08 19.00 -16.98
C PRO A 72 -1.51 20.40 -16.56
N VAL A 73 -2.48 20.98 -17.28
CA VAL A 73 -2.94 22.36 -17.09
C VAL A 73 -4.42 22.39 -16.70
N LEU A 74 -4.75 23.17 -15.67
CA LEU A 74 -6.11 23.52 -15.28
C LEU A 74 -6.34 25.02 -15.52
N GLY A 75 -7.27 25.38 -16.41
CA GLY A 75 -7.74 26.75 -16.59
C GLY A 75 -8.95 27.07 -15.71
N VAL A 76 -8.89 28.20 -14.96
CA VAL A 76 -10.01 28.63 -14.11
C VAL A 76 -10.54 29.95 -14.61
N CYS A 77 -11.83 30.05 -14.88
CA CYS A 77 -12.57 31.24 -15.35
C CYS A 77 -11.91 31.88 -16.60
N LEU A 78 -11.10 32.93 -16.46
CA LEU A 78 -10.32 33.49 -17.57
C LEU A 78 -9.37 32.45 -18.19
N GLY A 79 -8.67 31.67 -17.36
CA GLY A 79 -7.80 30.58 -17.82
C GLY A 79 -8.57 29.51 -18.62
N PHE A 80 -9.80 29.18 -18.24
CA PHE A 80 -10.68 28.29 -19.00
C PHE A 80 -11.08 28.88 -20.36
N GLN A 81 -11.45 30.15 -20.37
CA GLN A 81 -11.78 30.87 -21.62
C GLN A 81 -10.56 30.89 -22.57
N GLY A 82 -9.36 31.19 -22.01
CA GLY A 82 -8.11 31.17 -22.76
C GLY A 82 -7.77 29.78 -23.31
N MET A 83 -8.00 28.73 -22.52
CA MET A 83 -7.90 27.34 -22.96
C MET A 83 -8.80 27.06 -24.18
N CYS A 84 -10.07 27.32 -24.06
CA CYS A 84 -11.05 27.06 -25.12
C CYS A 84 -10.70 27.82 -26.41
N MET A 85 -10.35 29.10 -26.29
CA MET A 85 -9.96 29.94 -27.43
C MET A 85 -8.65 29.51 -28.08
N ALA A 86 -7.69 28.96 -27.33
CA ALA A 86 -6.45 28.42 -27.87
C ALA A 86 -6.69 27.30 -28.89
N PHE A 87 -7.79 26.59 -28.78
CA PHE A 87 -8.23 25.54 -29.71
C PHE A 87 -9.30 26.00 -30.71
N GLY A 88 -9.66 27.27 -30.73
CA GLY A 88 -10.54 27.82 -31.74
C GLY A 88 -12.00 27.99 -31.32
N ALA A 89 -12.30 27.92 -30.01
CA ALA A 89 -13.62 28.22 -29.49
C ALA A 89 -13.97 29.71 -29.65
N THR A 90 -15.25 30.01 -29.70
CA THR A 90 -15.79 31.39 -29.74
C THR A 90 -16.13 31.84 -28.34
N LEU A 91 -15.71 33.08 -27.97
CA LEU A 91 -16.02 33.70 -26.70
C LEU A 91 -16.92 34.92 -26.91
N GLU A 92 -18.11 34.87 -26.34
CA GLU A 92 -19.11 35.94 -26.48
C GLU A 92 -19.60 36.44 -25.12
N ARG A 93 -20.40 37.52 -25.14
CA ARG A 93 -21.06 37.98 -23.94
C ARG A 93 -22.10 36.92 -23.50
N ALA A 94 -22.03 36.51 -22.24
CA ALA A 94 -23.00 35.56 -21.67
C ALA A 94 -24.42 36.14 -21.76
N ALA A 95 -25.39 35.29 -22.11
CA ALA A 95 -26.79 35.68 -22.15
C ALA A 95 -27.27 36.22 -20.79
N HIS A 96 -26.73 35.65 -19.71
CA HIS A 96 -27.00 36.07 -18.34
C HIS A 96 -25.66 36.24 -17.59
N PRO A 97 -25.04 37.44 -17.63
CA PRO A 97 -23.82 37.71 -16.84
C PRO A 97 -24.07 37.45 -15.34
N ARG A 98 -23.13 36.76 -14.68
CA ARG A 98 -23.22 36.34 -13.27
C ARG A 98 -22.04 36.90 -12.48
N HIS A 99 -22.33 37.55 -11.34
CA HIS A 99 -21.30 38.13 -10.47
C HIS A 99 -21.62 37.85 -9.01
N GLY A 100 -20.96 36.82 -8.41
CA GLY A 100 -21.19 36.38 -7.05
C GLY A 100 -22.44 35.52 -6.86
N GLU A 101 -22.96 34.96 -7.93
CA GLU A 101 -24.11 34.08 -7.88
C GLU A 101 -23.68 32.61 -7.78
N VAL A 102 -24.36 31.84 -6.94
CA VAL A 102 -24.17 30.39 -6.80
C VAL A 102 -25.27 29.66 -7.55
N THR A 103 -24.88 28.90 -8.57
CA THR A 103 -25.79 28.04 -9.34
C THR A 103 -25.27 26.63 -9.31
N GLU A 104 -26.12 25.67 -8.92
CA GLU A 104 -25.76 24.22 -8.89
C GLU A 104 -24.51 23.91 -8.06
N GLY A 105 -24.26 24.71 -7.00
CA GLY A 105 -23.08 24.55 -6.14
C GLY A 105 -21.80 25.21 -6.65
N HIS A 106 -21.85 25.95 -7.76
CA HIS A 106 -20.72 26.67 -8.35
C HIS A 106 -20.88 28.20 -8.25
N THR A 107 -19.84 28.87 -7.78
CA THR A 107 -19.81 30.33 -7.74
C THR A 107 -19.33 30.87 -9.07
N ARG A 108 -20.13 31.77 -9.66
CA ARG A 108 -19.90 32.35 -10.99
C ARG A 108 -19.58 33.85 -10.89
N TYR A 109 -18.47 34.30 -11.55
CA TYR A 109 -18.01 35.68 -11.67
C TYR A 109 -17.63 36.00 -13.11
N HIS A 110 -18.54 35.81 -14.08
CA HIS A 110 -18.21 36.02 -15.49
C HIS A 110 -19.30 36.76 -16.28
N SER A 111 -18.86 37.63 -17.18
CA SER A 111 -19.69 38.27 -18.19
C SER A 111 -19.57 37.64 -19.57
N LEU A 112 -18.57 36.80 -19.78
CA LEU A 112 -18.26 36.15 -21.05
C LEU A 112 -18.46 34.62 -20.88
N ALA A 113 -18.85 33.97 -21.98
CA ALA A 113 -19.06 32.52 -22.03
C ALA A 113 -18.60 31.98 -23.37
N ILE A 114 -18.21 30.71 -23.38
CA ILE A 114 -17.89 29.96 -24.59
C ILE A 114 -19.20 29.53 -25.25
N THR A 115 -19.37 29.89 -26.54
CA THR A 115 -20.60 29.60 -27.30
C THR A 115 -20.41 28.56 -28.38
N ASP A 116 -19.20 28.37 -28.89
CA ASP A 116 -18.85 27.35 -29.91
C ASP A 116 -17.61 26.58 -29.47
N LEU A 117 -17.77 25.29 -29.24
CA LEU A 117 -16.70 24.44 -28.73
C LEU A 117 -16.16 23.54 -29.87
N PRO A 118 -14.86 23.60 -30.20
CA PRO A 118 -14.27 22.78 -31.27
C PRO A 118 -14.24 21.29 -30.89
N GLU A 119 -14.24 20.40 -31.90
CA GLU A 119 -14.25 18.93 -31.71
C GLU A 119 -13.05 18.39 -30.92
N THR A 120 -11.94 19.13 -30.85
CA THR A 120 -10.75 18.77 -30.04
C THR A 120 -11.02 18.83 -28.55
N LEU A 121 -12.03 19.62 -28.15
CA LEU A 121 -12.46 19.75 -26.76
C LEU A 121 -13.76 18.97 -26.52
N GLU A 122 -13.93 18.48 -25.32
CA GLU A 122 -15.13 17.79 -24.83
C GLU A 122 -15.74 18.61 -23.69
N ALA A 123 -17.01 18.99 -23.86
CA ALA A 123 -17.78 19.59 -22.78
C ALA A 123 -18.05 18.52 -21.71
N THR A 124 -17.71 18.82 -20.46
CA THR A 124 -17.92 17.91 -19.33
C THR A 124 -19.04 18.37 -18.40
N GLU A 125 -19.39 19.67 -18.44
CA GLU A 125 -20.46 20.21 -17.59
C GLU A 125 -21.13 21.43 -18.24
N PHE A 126 -22.45 21.51 -18.11
CA PHE A 126 -23.26 22.67 -18.48
C PHE A 126 -24.12 23.09 -17.29
N ALA A 127 -24.28 24.40 -17.10
CA ALA A 127 -25.28 24.92 -16.19
C ALA A 127 -26.71 24.80 -16.79
N ALA A 128 -27.75 24.87 -15.95
CA ALA A 128 -29.15 24.81 -16.39
C ALA A 128 -29.53 25.92 -17.39
N ASP A 129 -28.79 27.05 -17.40
CA ASP A 129 -28.96 28.14 -18.36
C ASP A 129 -28.26 27.91 -19.72
N GLY A 130 -27.68 26.69 -19.91
CA GLY A 130 -26.95 26.29 -21.12
C GLY A 130 -25.51 26.80 -21.21
N THR A 131 -25.01 27.54 -20.20
CA THR A 131 -23.62 27.98 -20.17
C THR A 131 -22.68 26.79 -20.01
N LEU A 132 -21.62 26.70 -20.83
CA LEU A 132 -20.56 25.71 -20.66
C LEU A 132 -19.77 26.02 -19.38
N MET A 133 -19.77 25.07 -18.43
CA MET A 133 -19.17 25.22 -17.12
C MET A 133 -17.84 24.52 -16.98
N ALA A 134 -17.61 23.41 -17.72
CA ALA A 134 -16.34 22.71 -17.75
C ALA A 134 -16.09 22.02 -19.08
N ALA A 135 -14.83 21.92 -19.47
CA ALA A 135 -14.39 21.18 -20.65
C ALA A 135 -12.98 20.61 -20.44
N ARG A 136 -12.63 19.57 -21.22
CA ARG A 136 -11.29 19.00 -21.28
C ARG A 136 -10.85 18.78 -22.72
N HIS A 137 -9.55 18.73 -22.94
CA HIS A 137 -9.02 18.33 -24.25
C HIS A 137 -9.06 16.80 -24.38
N ARG A 138 -9.40 16.29 -25.58
CA ARG A 138 -9.59 14.84 -25.79
C ARG A 138 -8.29 14.01 -25.71
N SER A 139 -7.13 14.61 -25.97
CA SER A 139 -5.83 13.90 -25.99
C SER A 139 -4.73 14.57 -25.18
N LEU A 140 -4.79 15.87 -24.94
CA LEU A 140 -3.81 16.58 -24.11
C LEU A 140 -4.28 16.62 -22.65
N PRO A 141 -3.37 16.67 -21.67
CA PRO A 141 -3.71 16.71 -20.25
C PRO A 141 -4.16 18.10 -19.81
N ILE A 142 -5.23 18.61 -20.43
CA ILE A 142 -5.74 19.96 -20.21
C ILE A 142 -7.21 19.89 -19.89
N SER A 143 -7.61 20.58 -18.84
CA SER A 143 -8.99 20.78 -18.44
C SER A 143 -9.22 22.20 -17.93
N GLY A 144 -10.48 22.59 -17.79
CA GLY A 144 -10.79 23.87 -17.21
C GLY A 144 -12.25 24.00 -16.81
N VAL A 145 -12.48 24.98 -15.94
CA VAL A 145 -13.80 25.32 -15.38
C VAL A 145 -14.09 26.83 -15.48
N GLN A 146 -15.33 27.17 -15.85
CA GLN A 146 -15.77 28.57 -15.96
C GLN A 146 -16.07 29.21 -14.60
N TYR A 147 -16.37 28.40 -13.59
CA TYR A 147 -16.66 28.83 -12.23
C TYR A 147 -15.39 28.96 -11.38
N HIS A 148 -15.58 29.49 -10.15
CA HIS A 148 -14.53 29.70 -9.16
C HIS A 148 -14.55 28.55 -8.12
N PRO A 149 -13.73 27.49 -8.28
CA PRO A 149 -13.70 26.37 -7.36
C PRO A 149 -13.17 26.74 -5.96
N GLU A 150 -12.38 27.82 -5.86
CA GLU A 150 -11.79 28.36 -4.64
C GLU A 150 -12.77 29.16 -3.78
N SER A 151 -13.92 29.51 -4.34
CA SER A 151 -14.93 30.28 -3.61
C SER A 151 -15.49 29.49 -2.43
N VAL A 152 -15.70 30.17 -1.30
CA VAL A 152 -16.28 29.58 -0.09
C VAL A 152 -17.66 28.95 -0.33
N ALA A 153 -18.39 29.43 -1.35
CA ALA A 153 -19.72 28.94 -1.71
C ALA A 153 -19.70 27.87 -2.82
N SER A 154 -18.52 27.48 -3.34
CA SER A 154 -18.37 26.37 -4.29
C SER A 154 -18.20 25.06 -3.56
N SER A 155 -19.18 24.14 -3.68
CA SER A 155 -19.21 22.88 -2.94
C SER A 155 -18.27 21.81 -3.50
N GLY A 156 -17.96 21.84 -4.81
CA GLY A 156 -17.14 20.84 -5.51
C GLY A 156 -15.64 21.16 -5.64
N GLY A 157 -15.20 22.36 -5.20
CA GLY A 157 -13.87 22.86 -5.50
C GLY A 157 -12.73 21.97 -4.97
N LEU A 158 -12.86 21.43 -3.77
CA LEU A 158 -11.85 20.55 -3.19
C LEU A 158 -11.74 19.20 -3.94
N ALA A 159 -12.86 18.66 -4.39
CA ALA A 159 -12.89 17.42 -5.18
C ALA A 159 -12.23 17.63 -6.55
N LEU A 160 -12.59 18.70 -7.26
CA LEU A 160 -11.96 19.09 -8.54
C LEU A 160 -10.44 19.23 -8.39
N MET A 161 -10.00 19.94 -7.35
CA MET A 161 -8.58 20.17 -7.14
C MET A 161 -7.83 18.88 -6.81
N ARG A 162 -8.40 17.99 -6.01
CA ARG A 162 -7.83 16.65 -5.74
C ARG A 162 -7.73 15.81 -7.00
N GLU A 163 -8.76 15.82 -7.84
CA GLU A 163 -8.75 15.12 -9.13
C GLU A 163 -7.67 15.66 -10.07
N PHE A 164 -7.56 16.99 -10.21
CA PHE A 164 -6.53 17.62 -11.05
C PHE A 164 -5.11 17.38 -10.55
N LEU A 165 -4.89 17.41 -9.25
CA LEU A 165 -3.57 17.21 -8.63
C LEU A 165 -3.22 15.72 -8.48
N ALA A 166 -4.18 14.81 -8.66
CA ALA A 166 -3.91 13.39 -8.67
C ALA A 166 -2.88 13.03 -9.75
N PRO A 167 -1.95 12.11 -9.47
CA PRO A 167 -1.00 11.67 -10.47
C PRO A 167 -1.73 11.07 -11.67
N HIS A 168 -1.38 11.51 -12.88
CA HIS A 168 -1.89 10.91 -14.11
C HIS A 168 -1.22 9.55 -14.27
N LEU A 169 -1.95 8.50 -13.91
CA LEU A 169 -1.48 7.14 -14.11
C LEU A 169 -1.84 6.68 -15.53
N TRP A 170 -0.85 6.14 -16.21
CA TRP A 170 -1.09 5.39 -17.43
C TRP A 170 -1.63 4.00 -17.06
N VAL A 171 -2.73 3.61 -17.67
CA VAL A 171 -3.41 2.33 -17.40
C VAL A 171 -3.76 1.64 -18.72
N GLN A 172 -3.38 0.38 -18.86
CA GLN A 172 -3.71 -0.45 -20.02
C GLN A 172 -4.18 -1.84 -19.57
N PRO A 173 -5.29 -2.37 -20.11
CA PRO A 173 -5.66 -3.77 -19.90
C PRO A 173 -4.59 -4.71 -20.48
N VAL A 174 -4.27 -5.78 -19.76
CA VAL A 174 -3.35 -6.83 -20.21
C VAL A 174 -3.97 -8.20 -20.01
N SER A 175 -3.48 -9.20 -20.77
CA SER A 175 -3.96 -10.58 -20.67
C SER A 175 -2.79 -11.52 -20.45
N GLY A 176 -2.93 -12.47 -19.55
CA GLY A 176 -1.89 -13.44 -19.18
C GLY A 176 -2.12 -13.97 -17.76
N SER A 177 -1.17 -14.72 -17.27
CA SER A 177 -1.13 -15.21 -15.90
C SER A 177 -0.13 -14.40 -15.05
N PRO A 178 -0.27 -14.39 -13.71
CA PRO A 178 0.72 -13.74 -12.84
C PRO A 178 2.14 -14.26 -13.05
N GLU A 179 2.30 -15.55 -13.38
CA GLU A 179 3.60 -16.17 -13.69
C GLU A 179 4.22 -15.65 -15.00
N GLU A 180 3.40 -15.26 -15.98
CA GLU A 180 3.87 -14.58 -17.20
C GLU A 180 4.17 -13.11 -16.90
N PHE A 181 3.33 -12.45 -16.12
CA PHE A 181 3.50 -11.03 -15.79
C PHE A 181 4.78 -10.72 -15.04
N ILE A 182 5.27 -11.61 -14.15
CA ILE A 182 6.53 -11.38 -13.43
C ILE A 182 7.73 -11.34 -14.36
N THR A 183 7.67 -11.96 -15.53
CA THR A 183 8.76 -11.95 -16.50
C THR A 183 9.02 -10.57 -17.11
N CYS A 184 8.02 -9.69 -17.08
CA CYS A 184 8.14 -8.29 -17.49
C CYS A 184 9.19 -7.52 -16.68
N PHE A 185 9.46 -7.98 -15.47
CA PHE A 185 10.38 -7.35 -14.51
C PHE A 185 11.63 -8.21 -14.24
N ALA A 186 11.93 -9.20 -15.11
CA ALA A 186 13.02 -10.16 -14.88
C ALA A 186 14.39 -9.49 -14.74
N ASP A 187 14.66 -8.47 -15.55
CA ASP A 187 15.92 -7.74 -15.60
C ASP A 187 15.99 -6.55 -14.62
N GLU A 188 14.91 -6.27 -13.87
CA GLU A 188 14.88 -5.18 -12.92
C GLU A 188 15.62 -5.53 -11.63
N GLU A 189 16.34 -4.57 -11.06
CA GLU A 189 17.07 -4.76 -9.81
C GLU A 189 16.12 -4.94 -8.61
N ASN A 190 15.02 -4.18 -8.61
CA ASN A 190 14.04 -4.20 -7.53
C ASN A 190 12.68 -4.62 -8.07
N VAL A 191 12.18 -5.73 -7.57
CA VAL A 191 10.91 -6.32 -7.98
C VAL A 191 10.12 -6.73 -6.75
N ALA A 192 8.82 -6.52 -6.78
CA ALA A 192 7.91 -7.11 -5.80
C ALA A 192 6.70 -7.73 -6.50
N TRP A 193 6.37 -8.92 -6.07
CA TRP A 193 5.13 -9.60 -6.36
C TRP A 193 4.44 -9.92 -5.04
N LEU A 194 3.44 -9.14 -4.67
CA LEU A 194 2.51 -9.49 -3.59
C LEU A 194 1.38 -10.29 -4.22
N ASP A 195 1.23 -11.52 -3.78
CA ASP A 195 0.42 -12.51 -4.46
C ASP A 195 -0.63 -13.11 -3.52
N SER A 196 -1.89 -13.00 -3.91
CA SER A 196 -2.96 -13.79 -3.31
C SER A 196 -3.02 -15.15 -4.02
N SER A 197 -2.04 -16.01 -3.75
CA SER A 197 -1.85 -17.27 -4.49
C SER A 197 -2.96 -18.29 -4.25
N ASP A 198 -3.78 -18.09 -3.23
CA ASP A 198 -5.02 -18.84 -2.98
C ASP A 198 -6.24 -18.31 -3.76
N GLY A 199 -6.07 -17.22 -4.50
CA GLY A 199 -7.12 -16.57 -5.29
C GLY A 199 -8.12 -15.75 -4.48
N SER A 200 -7.89 -15.52 -3.19
CA SER A 200 -8.83 -14.81 -2.32
C SER A 200 -8.79 -13.28 -2.46
N GLY A 201 -7.71 -12.73 -3.02
CA GLY A 201 -7.46 -11.30 -3.08
C GLY A 201 -6.84 -10.83 -4.41
N TRP A 202 -6.40 -9.58 -4.40
CA TRP A 202 -5.66 -8.96 -5.49
C TRP A 202 -4.19 -9.37 -5.46
N SER A 203 -3.56 -9.45 -6.64
CA SER A 203 -2.10 -9.60 -6.76
C SER A 203 -1.49 -8.35 -7.40
N PHE A 204 -0.30 -7.95 -6.94
CA PHE A 204 0.43 -6.76 -7.37
C PHE A 204 1.84 -7.15 -7.76
N LEU A 205 2.21 -6.95 -9.02
CA LEU A 205 3.57 -7.14 -9.52
C LEU A 205 4.13 -5.77 -9.89
N CYS A 206 5.26 -5.39 -9.37
CA CYS A 206 5.77 -4.03 -9.56
C CYS A 206 7.29 -3.94 -9.51
N THR A 207 7.78 -2.80 -10.02
CA THR A 207 9.18 -2.40 -9.99
C THR A 207 9.32 -0.90 -9.76
N GLY A 208 10.52 -0.48 -9.41
CA GLY A 208 10.95 0.91 -9.29
C GLY A 208 12.45 1.01 -8.99
N ASP A 209 13.03 2.14 -9.32
CA ASP A 209 14.48 2.36 -9.26
C ASP A 209 14.98 2.67 -7.84
N THR A 210 14.10 3.17 -6.97
CA THR A 210 14.47 3.63 -5.63
C THR A 210 13.96 2.67 -4.58
N VAL A 211 14.86 2.24 -3.70
CA VAL A 211 14.54 1.52 -2.45
C VAL A 211 14.91 2.39 -1.26
N GLY A 212 13.98 2.57 -0.34
CA GLY A 212 14.19 3.43 0.83
C GLY A 212 13.12 3.28 1.89
N PRO A 213 13.07 4.19 2.86
CA PRO A 213 12.02 4.18 3.89
C PRO A 213 10.66 4.53 3.30
N ILE A 214 9.60 4.17 4.03
CA ILE A 214 8.22 4.49 3.67
C ILE A 214 8.03 6.02 3.58
N ARG A 215 7.50 6.47 2.45
CA ARG A 215 7.14 7.87 2.18
C ARG A 215 5.71 7.92 1.65
N SER A 216 4.95 8.94 2.04
CA SER A 216 3.53 9.07 1.67
C SER A 216 3.26 9.66 0.28
N SER A 217 4.26 9.84 -0.58
CA SER A 217 4.16 10.68 -1.80
C SER A 217 4.39 9.97 -3.15
N SER A 218 4.52 8.66 -3.18
CA SER A 218 4.69 7.95 -4.46
C SER A 218 3.36 7.82 -5.21
N PRO A 219 3.29 8.20 -6.51
CA PRO A 219 2.05 8.16 -7.29
C PRO A 219 1.38 6.79 -7.41
N LEU A 220 2.16 5.72 -7.51
CA LEU A 220 1.67 4.33 -7.54
C LEU A 220 1.78 3.64 -6.18
N GLY A 221 2.23 4.37 -5.15
CA GLY A 221 2.48 3.81 -3.83
C GLY A 221 3.85 3.16 -3.71
N GLN A 222 4.03 2.46 -2.61
CA GLN A 222 5.27 1.80 -2.24
C GLN A 222 4.99 0.36 -1.81
N VAL A 223 5.91 -0.55 -2.15
CA VAL A 223 5.84 -1.99 -1.79
C VAL A 223 7.18 -2.41 -1.21
N GLY A 224 7.17 -3.17 -0.12
CA GLY A 224 8.43 -3.62 0.46
C GLY A 224 8.30 -4.35 1.78
N VAL A 225 9.38 -4.27 2.56
CA VAL A 225 9.53 -4.97 3.84
C VAL A 225 9.95 -4.01 4.95
N ILE A 226 9.56 -4.37 6.18
CA ILE A 226 10.13 -3.83 7.42
C ILE A 226 10.76 -5.01 8.14
N THR A 227 12.07 -4.93 8.48
CA THR A 227 12.72 -5.96 9.29
C THR A 227 12.22 -5.91 10.73
N TYR A 228 12.37 -6.98 11.48
CA TYR A 228 11.97 -7.02 12.89
C TYR A 228 12.59 -5.87 13.72
N GLU A 229 13.81 -5.47 13.38
CA GLU A 229 14.54 -4.35 14.01
C GLU A 229 14.06 -2.98 13.52
N GLY A 230 13.11 -2.92 12.58
CA GLY A 230 12.51 -1.68 12.10
C GLY A 230 13.21 -1.03 10.90
N GLU A 231 14.14 -1.73 10.22
CA GLU A 231 14.71 -1.23 8.96
C GLU A 231 13.65 -1.31 7.85
N GLU A 232 13.37 -0.20 7.21
CA GLU A 232 12.39 -0.07 6.14
C GLU A 232 13.08 -0.15 4.76
N ARG A 233 12.61 -1.05 3.88
CA ARG A 233 13.10 -1.24 2.51
C ARG A 233 11.92 -1.32 1.56
N PHE A 234 11.55 -0.18 0.98
CA PHE A 234 10.38 -0.06 0.09
C PHE A 234 10.79 0.42 -1.30
N ILE A 235 10.28 -0.27 -2.32
CA ILE A 235 10.33 0.17 -3.72
C ILE A 235 9.34 1.32 -3.87
N GLU A 236 9.80 2.46 -4.41
CA GLU A 236 8.93 3.50 -4.94
C GLU A 236 8.43 3.04 -6.31
N VAL A 237 7.17 2.65 -6.40
CA VAL A 237 6.63 1.97 -7.58
C VAL A 237 6.52 2.95 -8.77
N THR A 238 7.14 2.60 -9.89
CA THR A 238 7.06 3.34 -11.16
C THR A 238 6.25 2.60 -12.21
N ARG A 239 6.26 1.26 -12.18
CA ARG A 239 5.49 0.38 -13.08
C ARG A 239 4.91 -0.79 -12.29
N ALA A 240 3.67 -1.15 -12.59
CA ALA A 240 3.00 -2.26 -11.94
C ALA A 240 2.06 -3.01 -12.90
N ILE A 241 1.80 -4.28 -12.57
CA ILE A 241 0.67 -5.05 -13.11
C ILE A 241 -0.19 -5.47 -11.92
N VAL A 242 -1.47 -5.17 -12.00
CA VAL A 242 -2.45 -5.47 -10.95
C VAL A 242 -3.42 -6.52 -11.49
N VAL A 243 -3.64 -7.58 -10.71
CA VAL A 243 -4.51 -8.70 -11.08
C VAL A 243 -5.63 -8.82 -10.06
N SER A 244 -6.87 -8.79 -10.54
CA SER A 244 -8.05 -8.98 -9.69
C SER A 244 -8.27 -10.44 -9.31
N PRO A 245 -9.07 -10.73 -8.27
CA PRO A 245 -9.47 -12.11 -7.94
C PRO A 245 -10.20 -12.84 -9.08
N THR A 246 -10.78 -12.11 -10.03
CA THR A 246 -11.46 -12.68 -11.21
C THR A 246 -10.52 -12.90 -12.40
N GLY A 247 -9.22 -12.58 -12.27
CA GLY A 247 -8.22 -12.73 -13.32
C GLY A 247 -8.14 -11.56 -14.32
N ALA A 248 -8.93 -10.51 -14.15
CA ALA A 248 -8.75 -9.29 -14.95
C ALA A 248 -7.46 -8.57 -14.52
N ALA A 249 -6.67 -8.09 -15.48
CA ALA A 249 -5.38 -7.49 -15.20
C ALA A 249 -5.16 -6.18 -15.95
N TRP A 250 -4.40 -5.27 -15.31
CA TRP A 250 -4.04 -3.96 -15.84
C TRP A 250 -2.57 -3.66 -15.57
N ALA A 251 -1.90 -3.15 -16.60
CA ALA A 251 -0.59 -2.52 -16.47
C ALA A 251 -0.76 -1.04 -16.11
N LEU A 252 -0.01 -0.56 -15.12
CA LEU A 252 -0.03 0.81 -14.61
C LEU A 252 1.39 1.38 -14.66
N GLY A 253 1.52 2.68 -14.93
CA GLY A 253 2.80 3.37 -14.92
C GLY A 253 2.67 4.86 -14.62
N THR A 254 3.74 5.47 -14.14
CA THR A 254 3.87 6.93 -14.04
C THR A 254 4.10 7.59 -15.40
N ALA A 255 4.45 6.76 -16.41
CA ALA A 255 4.54 7.11 -17.82
C ALA A 255 4.07 5.91 -18.66
N PRO A 256 3.70 6.10 -19.95
CA PRO A 256 3.37 5.00 -20.85
C PRO A 256 4.53 4.01 -21.00
N TRP A 257 4.22 2.71 -20.98
CA TRP A 257 5.17 1.63 -21.24
C TRP A 257 4.46 0.44 -21.88
N GLU A 258 5.19 -0.42 -22.59
CA GLU A 258 4.64 -1.62 -23.22
C GLU A 258 5.10 -2.85 -22.44
N PRO A 259 4.20 -3.53 -21.70
CA PRO A 259 4.54 -4.76 -21.01
C PRO A 259 4.83 -5.88 -22.01
N THR A 260 6.01 -6.48 -21.90
CA THR A 260 6.44 -7.59 -22.74
C THR A 260 6.55 -8.84 -21.89
N PHE A 261 5.84 -9.90 -22.25
CA PHE A 261 5.80 -11.14 -21.50
C PHE A 261 6.57 -12.24 -22.22
N THR A 262 7.31 -13.02 -21.45
CA THR A 262 8.00 -14.23 -21.92
C THR A 262 7.45 -15.45 -21.19
N ALA A 263 7.88 -16.64 -21.56
CA ALA A 263 7.54 -17.83 -20.81
C ALA A 263 8.14 -17.75 -19.40
N PRO A 264 7.35 -18.03 -18.35
CA PRO A 264 7.87 -18.03 -16.99
C PRO A 264 8.95 -19.12 -16.80
N PRO A 265 9.90 -18.93 -15.87
CA PRO A 265 10.88 -19.96 -15.57
C PRO A 265 10.18 -21.25 -15.14
N SER A 266 10.79 -22.38 -15.49
CA SER A 266 10.30 -23.69 -15.02
C SER A 266 10.39 -23.74 -13.51
N CYS A 267 9.35 -24.28 -12.85
CA CYS A 267 9.38 -24.51 -11.41
C CYS A 267 10.59 -25.36 -11.02
N ALA A 268 11.35 -24.91 -10.04
CA ALA A 268 12.47 -25.67 -9.48
C ALA A 268 12.15 -26.16 -8.06
N PRO A 269 12.54 -27.38 -7.70
CA PRO A 269 12.42 -27.83 -6.33
C PRO A 269 13.36 -27.03 -5.41
N LEU A 270 13.04 -27.00 -4.12
CA LEU A 270 13.95 -26.45 -3.13
C LEU A 270 15.27 -27.24 -3.12
N PRO A 271 16.45 -26.57 -3.08
CA PRO A 271 17.74 -27.26 -3.06
C PRO A 271 17.86 -28.26 -1.90
N ARG A 272 18.45 -29.44 -2.15
CA ARG A 272 18.70 -30.49 -1.14
C ARG A 272 20.08 -30.34 -0.49
N THR A 273 20.46 -29.12 -0.13
CA THR A 273 21.69 -28.81 0.59
C THR A 273 21.54 -29.08 2.10
N PRO A 274 22.62 -29.32 2.86
CA PRO A 274 22.53 -29.51 4.31
C PRO A 274 21.83 -28.33 5.01
N ARG A 275 21.02 -28.65 6.01
CA ARG A 275 20.28 -27.69 6.84
C ARG A 275 20.96 -27.55 8.20
N THR A 276 21.26 -26.33 8.59
CA THR A 276 21.89 -26.03 9.87
C THR A 276 20.96 -25.15 10.71
N PHE A 277 20.51 -25.69 11.84
CA PHE A 277 19.82 -24.88 12.84
C PHE A 277 20.83 -24.01 13.57
N ARG A 278 20.47 -22.75 13.83
CA ARG A 278 21.27 -21.85 14.65
C ARG A 278 21.38 -22.36 16.08
N PHE A 279 20.26 -22.71 16.69
CA PHE A 279 20.23 -23.38 17.97
C PHE A 279 19.82 -24.84 17.76
N ASP A 280 20.70 -25.75 18.17
CA ASP A 280 20.38 -27.17 18.17
C ASP A 280 19.30 -27.52 19.21
N HIS A 281 18.81 -28.77 19.18
CA HIS A 281 17.76 -29.24 20.05
C HIS A 281 18.02 -28.95 21.54
N PRO A 282 19.18 -29.38 22.16
CA PRO A 282 19.45 -29.14 23.58
C PRO A 282 19.47 -27.64 23.93
N THR A 283 20.11 -26.83 23.08
CA THR A 283 20.24 -25.40 23.28
C THR A 283 18.88 -24.70 23.25
N TYR A 284 18.03 -25.07 22.27
CA TYR A 284 16.71 -24.47 22.16
C TYR A 284 15.80 -24.82 23.34
N LEU A 285 15.82 -26.09 23.80
CA LEU A 285 15.11 -26.51 25.02
C LEU A 285 15.58 -25.73 26.26
N ALA A 286 16.88 -25.48 26.39
CA ALA A 286 17.41 -24.68 27.50
C ALA A 286 16.89 -23.21 27.43
N LYS A 287 16.79 -22.64 26.22
CA LYS A 287 16.24 -21.30 26.02
C LYS A 287 14.74 -21.24 26.34
N ILE A 288 13.96 -22.27 25.98
CA ILE A 288 12.53 -22.36 26.37
C ILE A 288 12.39 -22.33 27.90
N ARG A 289 13.21 -23.11 28.63
CA ARG A 289 13.17 -23.10 30.10
C ARG A 289 13.51 -21.73 30.68
N LYS A 290 14.48 -21.01 30.10
CA LYS A 290 14.77 -19.64 30.48
C LYS A 290 13.59 -18.68 30.22
N CYS A 291 12.88 -18.84 29.09
CA CYS A 291 11.62 -18.10 28.85
C CYS A 291 10.61 -18.35 29.98
N GLN A 292 10.44 -19.61 30.37
CA GLN A 292 9.54 -19.98 31.47
C GLN A 292 9.96 -19.40 32.82
N ASP A 293 11.28 -19.31 33.09
CA ASP A 293 11.82 -18.66 34.28
C ASP A 293 11.49 -17.15 34.30
N PHE A 294 11.62 -16.45 33.16
CA PHE A 294 11.23 -15.03 33.05
C PHE A 294 9.71 -14.86 33.29
N ILE A 295 8.90 -15.75 32.69
CA ILE A 295 7.44 -15.73 32.89
C ILE A 295 7.06 -16.03 34.34
N ALA A 296 7.72 -16.98 34.97
CA ALA A 296 7.48 -17.33 36.39
C ALA A 296 7.83 -16.19 37.36
N ARG A 297 8.80 -15.35 37.02
CA ARG A 297 9.16 -14.16 37.79
C ARG A 297 8.22 -12.97 37.53
N GLY A 298 7.33 -13.08 36.52
CA GLY A 298 6.42 -12.00 36.14
C GLY A 298 7.03 -10.95 35.18
N ASP A 299 8.20 -11.24 34.59
CA ASP A 299 8.84 -10.34 33.64
C ASP A 299 8.07 -10.27 32.29
N SER A 300 7.37 -11.36 31.92
CA SER A 300 6.56 -11.44 30.71
C SER A 300 5.40 -12.43 30.92
N TYR A 301 4.39 -12.38 30.07
CA TYR A 301 3.27 -13.34 30.06
C TYR A 301 3.44 -14.40 28.95
N GLU A 302 4.05 -14.00 27.83
CA GLU A 302 4.33 -14.80 26.65
C GLU A 302 5.58 -14.26 25.97
N LEU A 303 6.44 -15.17 25.45
CA LEU A 303 7.66 -14.84 24.72
C LEU A 303 7.70 -15.62 23.39
N CYS A 304 7.73 -14.94 22.26
CA CYS A 304 7.90 -15.58 20.96
C CYS A 304 9.38 -15.89 20.70
N LEU A 305 9.88 -17.01 21.22
CA LEU A 305 11.26 -17.44 21.02
C LEU A 305 11.47 -17.96 19.59
N THR A 306 12.53 -17.49 18.93
CA THR A 306 12.82 -17.87 17.56
C THR A 306 14.12 -18.64 17.38
N ASN A 307 14.21 -19.32 16.25
CA ASN A 307 15.39 -20.01 15.74
C ASN A 307 15.47 -19.74 14.23
N SER A 308 16.58 -20.09 13.61
CA SER A 308 16.73 -20.01 12.16
C SER A 308 17.42 -21.26 11.61
N ILE A 309 17.14 -21.54 10.34
CA ILE A 309 17.75 -22.63 9.57
C ILE A 309 18.44 -22.00 8.38
N SER A 310 19.73 -22.24 8.22
CA SER A 310 20.53 -21.78 7.08
C SER A 310 20.93 -22.92 6.17
N PHE A 311 21.09 -22.64 4.87
CA PHE A 311 21.54 -23.62 3.87
C PHE A 311 21.98 -22.92 2.58
N ASP A 312 22.90 -23.55 1.84
CA ASP A 312 23.31 -23.07 0.53
C ASP A 312 22.16 -23.13 -0.48
N PHE A 313 22.04 -22.10 -1.30
CA PHE A 313 20.94 -21.93 -2.24
C PHE A 313 21.43 -21.77 -3.69
N PRO A 314 21.87 -22.85 -4.35
CA PRO A 314 22.38 -22.82 -5.71
C PRO A 314 21.26 -22.92 -6.77
N ALA A 315 20.13 -22.27 -6.57
CA ALA A 315 18.97 -22.33 -7.46
C ALA A 315 18.49 -20.91 -7.81
N ASP A 316 17.71 -20.78 -8.89
CA ASP A 316 16.99 -19.55 -9.18
C ASP A 316 15.86 -19.34 -8.16
N PRO A 317 15.90 -18.27 -7.37
CA PRO A 317 14.90 -18.00 -6.32
C PRO A 317 13.48 -17.89 -6.86
N LEU A 318 13.27 -17.24 -8.02
CA LEU A 318 11.94 -17.13 -8.64
C LEU A 318 11.39 -18.50 -9.02
N ALA A 319 12.21 -19.37 -9.64
CA ALA A 319 11.80 -20.72 -10.01
C ALA A 319 11.40 -21.57 -8.78
N VAL A 320 12.12 -21.42 -7.66
CA VAL A 320 11.78 -22.06 -6.39
C VAL A 320 10.51 -21.45 -5.78
N TYR A 321 10.35 -20.13 -5.83
CA TYR A 321 9.12 -19.47 -5.37
C TYR A 321 7.88 -19.99 -6.09
N LEU A 322 7.94 -20.16 -7.42
CA LEU A 322 6.84 -20.72 -8.21
C LEU A 322 6.45 -22.14 -7.74
N SER A 323 7.42 -22.96 -7.31
CA SER A 323 7.13 -24.28 -6.70
C SER A 323 6.45 -24.14 -5.34
N LEU A 324 6.98 -23.27 -4.47
CA LEU A 324 6.42 -23.03 -3.13
C LEU A 324 4.99 -22.46 -3.22
N ARG A 325 4.76 -21.51 -4.10
CA ARG A 325 3.46 -20.89 -4.38
C ARG A 325 2.39 -21.93 -4.74
N ARG A 326 2.75 -22.91 -5.58
CA ARG A 326 1.85 -23.98 -6.00
C ARG A 326 1.59 -25.00 -4.91
N ALA A 327 2.64 -25.33 -4.13
CA ALA A 327 2.55 -26.33 -3.06
C ALA A 327 1.83 -25.77 -1.81
N HIS A 328 1.96 -24.47 -1.55
CA HIS A 328 1.47 -23.80 -0.35
C HIS A 328 0.74 -22.51 -0.69
N PRO A 329 -0.43 -22.56 -1.37
CA PRO A 329 -1.23 -21.38 -1.66
C PRO A 329 -1.56 -20.61 -0.37
N SER A 330 -1.39 -19.29 -0.42
CA SER A 330 -1.52 -18.42 0.76
C SER A 330 -2.09 -17.06 0.37
N PRO A 331 -2.91 -16.41 1.22
CA PRO A 331 -3.47 -15.08 0.95
C PRO A 331 -2.42 -13.97 0.91
N PHE A 332 -1.25 -14.17 1.55
CA PHE A 332 -0.15 -13.20 1.60
C PHE A 332 1.17 -13.82 1.12
N ALA A 333 1.11 -14.59 0.03
CA ALA A 333 2.32 -15.02 -0.64
C ALA A 333 3.04 -13.80 -1.23
N ALA A 334 4.37 -13.85 -1.28
CA ALA A 334 5.14 -12.76 -1.87
C ALA A 334 6.50 -13.24 -2.38
N TYR A 335 6.91 -12.69 -3.52
CA TYR A 335 8.27 -12.74 -4.01
C TYR A 335 8.81 -11.31 -4.12
N LEU A 336 9.93 -11.03 -3.47
CA LEU A 336 10.60 -9.74 -3.59
C LEU A 336 12.07 -9.94 -3.93
N ARG A 337 12.58 -9.08 -4.79
CA ARG A 337 14.01 -8.84 -5.03
C ARG A 337 14.29 -7.40 -4.67
N LEU A 338 15.12 -7.16 -3.65
CA LEU A 338 15.43 -5.84 -3.12
C LEU A 338 16.94 -5.72 -2.93
N SER A 339 17.62 -5.00 -3.82
CA SER A 339 19.06 -4.73 -3.71
C SER A 339 19.88 -6.00 -3.43
N GLY A 340 19.68 -7.06 -4.20
CA GLY A 340 20.40 -8.33 -4.09
C GLY A 340 19.92 -9.27 -2.98
N THR A 341 18.86 -8.93 -2.25
CA THR A 341 18.19 -9.84 -1.30
C THR A 341 16.90 -10.34 -1.90
N GLU A 342 16.66 -11.66 -1.90
CA GLU A 342 15.45 -12.27 -2.40
C GLU A 342 14.61 -12.83 -1.25
N VAL A 343 13.30 -12.62 -1.32
CA VAL A 343 12.34 -13.03 -0.27
C VAL A 343 11.25 -13.88 -0.90
N LEU A 344 11.12 -15.12 -0.45
CA LEU A 344 10.15 -16.09 -0.91
C LEU A 344 9.19 -16.40 0.24
N SER A 345 8.04 -15.76 0.25
CA SER A 345 7.08 -15.83 1.36
C SER A 345 5.80 -16.57 0.99
N THR A 346 5.31 -17.40 1.91
CA THR A 346 3.99 -18.03 1.88
C THR A 346 3.24 -17.76 3.18
N SER A 347 3.24 -16.50 3.61
CA SER A 347 2.64 -16.09 4.88
C SER A 347 1.11 -16.20 4.85
N PRO A 348 0.47 -16.78 5.89
CA PRO A 348 -0.97 -16.83 6.02
C PRO A 348 -1.56 -15.66 6.83
N GLU A 349 -0.74 -14.83 7.50
CA GLU A 349 -1.18 -13.94 8.57
C GLU A 349 -1.16 -12.48 8.14
N ARG A 350 -2.33 -11.82 8.18
CA ARG A 350 -2.44 -10.37 8.06
C ARG A 350 -1.95 -9.70 9.33
N PHE A 351 -0.99 -8.77 9.17
CA PHE A 351 -0.53 -7.92 10.25
C PHE A 351 -1.47 -6.74 10.47
N LEU A 352 -1.58 -5.86 9.47
CA LEU A 352 -2.38 -4.64 9.57
C LEU A 352 -2.86 -4.17 8.20
N ARG A 353 -4.15 -3.86 8.11
CA ARG A 353 -4.79 -3.28 6.94
C ARG A 353 -5.43 -1.94 7.29
N LEU A 354 -5.37 -0.98 6.36
CA LEU A 354 -6.08 0.29 6.43
C LEU A 354 -6.77 0.57 5.10
N VAL A 355 -8.06 0.85 5.14
CA VAL A 355 -8.86 1.31 4.00
C VAL A 355 -9.82 2.37 4.51
N ASP A 356 -9.87 3.53 3.86
CA ASP A 356 -10.79 4.63 4.20
C ASP A 356 -10.83 4.95 5.71
N ALA A 357 -9.66 5.11 6.34
CA ALA A 357 -9.47 5.30 7.77
C ALA A 357 -9.85 4.09 8.67
N HIS A 358 -10.33 2.98 8.11
CA HIS A 358 -10.69 1.78 8.86
C HIS A 358 -9.52 0.82 8.98
N LEU A 359 -9.04 0.62 10.22
CA LEU A 359 -7.97 -0.31 10.57
C LEU A 359 -8.52 -1.71 10.86
N GLU A 360 -7.82 -2.74 10.39
CA GLU A 360 -8.10 -4.13 10.69
C GLU A 360 -6.80 -4.91 10.95
N ALA A 361 -6.75 -5.67 12.05
CA ALA A 361 -5.71 -6.66 12.33
C ALA A 361 -6.34 -8.03 12.58
N LYS A 362 -5.68 -9.10 12.08
CA LYS A 362 -6.21 -10.48 12.19
C LYS A 362 -5.13 -11.45 12.71
N PRO A 363 -4.80 -11.40 14.00
CA PRO A 363 -3.82 -12.33 14.58
C PRO A 363 -4.34 -13.78 14.57
N ILE A 364 -3.42 -14.69 14.29
CA ILE A 364 -3.67 -16.13 14.25
C ILE A 364 -2.87 -16.81 15.36
N LYS A 365 -3.53 -17.60 16.19
CA LYS A 365 -2.89 -18.51 17.14
C LYS A 365 -3.64 -19.84 17.15
N GLY A 366 -2.91 -20.95 17.10
CA GLY A 366 -3.51 -22.26 17.01
C GLY A 366 -3.90 -22.66 15.59
N THR A 367 -3.50 -23.86 15.22
CA THR A 367 -3.77 -24.45 13.90
C THR A 367 -4.05 -25.95 14.06
N ARG A 368 -5.03 -26.47 13.32
CA ARG A 368 -5.29 -27.90 13.19
C ARG A 368 -5.37 -28.28 11.71
N PRO A 369 -4.94 -29.48 11.32
CA PRO A 369 -5.10 -29.94 9.94
C PRO A 369 -6.58 -30.15 9.62
N ARG A 370 -6.90 -30.22 8.33
CA ARG A 370 -8.23 -30.67 7.87
C ARG A 370 -8.42 -32.15 8.16
N GLY A 371 -9.61 -32.53 8.55
CA GLY A 371 -9.98 -33.92 8.79
C GLY A 371 -10.11 -34.73 7.50
N ARG A 372 -9.79 -36.02 7.56
CA ARG A 372 -9.95 -36.97 6.44
C ARG A 372 -11.42 -37.32 6.17
N SER A 373 -12.29 -36.99 7.09
CA SER A 373 -13.75 -37.15 6.97
C SER A 373 -14.46 -35.93 7.54
N PRO A 374 -15.73 -35.65 7.12
CA PRO A 374 -16.50 -34.53 7.67
C PRO A 374 -16.69 -34.58 9.20
N LYS A 375 -16.65 -35.77 9.79
CA LYS A 375 -16.76 -35.97 11.25
C LYS A 375 -15.46 -35.54 11.91
N GLU A 376 -14.32 -36.08 11.47
CA GLU A 376 -12.98 -35.76 11.98
C GLU A 376 -12.68 -34.26 11.80
N ASP A 377 -13.08 -33.67 10.65
CA ASP A 377 -12.90 -32.26 10.36
C ASP A 377 -13.62 -31.36 11.39
N LYS A 378 -14.86 -31.71 11.75
CA LYS A 378 -15.62 -31.02 12.79
C LYS A 378 -15.02 -31.21 14.19
N GLU A 379 -14.47 -32.40 14.48
CA GLU A 379 -13.82 -32.70 15.75
C GLU A 379 -12.55 -31.88 15.92
N LEU A 380 -11.71 -31.76 14.86
CA LEU A 380 -10.49 -30.93 14.86
C LEU A 380 -10.81 -29.45 15.00
N ALA A 381 -11.82 -28.95 14.29
CA ALA A 381 -12.26 -27.57 14.44
C ALA A 381 -12.78 -27.28 15.86
N ARG A 382 -13.51 -28.21 16.46
CA ARG A 382 -14.01 -28.09 17.85
C ARG A 382 -12.88 -28.17 18.86
N ASP A 383 -11.91 -29.06 18.69
CA ASP A 383 -10.71 -29.15 19.53
C ASP A 383 -9.99 -27.81 19.55
N LEU A 384 -9.75 -27.20 18.39
CA LEU A 384 -9.15 -25.88 18.27
C LEU A 384 -9.99 -24.80 18.98
N ALA A 385 -11.30 -24.77 18.75
CA ALA A 385 -12.20 -23.79 19.36
C ALA A 385 -12.23 -23.84 20.89
N THR A 386 -11.95 -25.01 21.50
CA THR A 386 -12.00 -25.24 22.94
C THR A 386 -10.63 -25.37 23.60
N SER A 387 -9.54 -25.30 22.83
CA SER A 387 -8.17 -25.36 23.34
C SER A 387 -7.90 -24.19 24.31
N VAL A 388 -7.60 -24.51 25.56
CA VAL A 388 -7.31 -23.52 26.60
C VAL A 388 -6.02 -22.75 26.27
N LYS A 389 -4.97 -23.45 25.81
CA LYS A 389 -3.68 -22.85 25.44
C LYS A 389 -3.87 -21.88 24.27
N ASP A 390 -4.40 -22.37 23.12
CA ASP A 390 -4.52 -21.56 21.90
C ASP A 390 -5.41 -20.32 22.12
N ARG A 391 -6.47 -20.45 22.90
CA ARG A 391 -7.36 -19.32 23.25
C ARG A 391 -6.69 -18.31 24.16
N ALA A 392 -5.89 -18.75 25.15
CA ALA A 392 -5.17 -17.84 26.04
C ALA A 392 -4.12 -17.02 25.27
N GLU A 393 -3.34 -17.67 24.39
CA GLU A 393 -2.38 -17.01 23.52
C GLU A 393 -3.07 -16.00 22.57
N ASN A 394 -4.16 -16.43 21.91
CA ASN A 394 -4.90 -15.55 20.99
C ASN A 394 -5.48 -14.33 21.71
N LEU A 395 -6.02 -14.50 22.92
CA LEU A 395 -6.55 -13.41 23.74
C LEU A 395 -5.45 -12.40 24.13
N MET A 396 -4.27 -12.87 24.55
CA MET A 396 -3.14 -11.99 24.90
C MET A 396 -2.72 -11.12 23.71
N ILE A 397 -2.58 -11.71 22.52
CA ILE A 397 -2.20 -10.98 21.32
C ILE A 397 -3.32 -10.03 20.85
N CYS A 398 -4.58 -10.44 20.99
CA CYS A 398 -5.73 -9.57 20.72
C CYS A 398 -5.69 -8.32 21.60
N ASP A 399 -5.47 -8.45 22.90
CA ASP A 399 -5.41 -7.33 23.84
C ASP A 399 -4.18 -6.44 23.59
N LEU A 400 -3.05 -7.04 23.23
CA LEU A 400 -1.85 -6.29 22.84
C LEU A 400 -2.09 -5.43 21.59
N LEU A 401 -2.69 -5.99 20.53
CA LEU A 401 -3.05 -5.24 19.33
C LEU A 401 -4.12 -4.18 19.57
N ARG A 402 -5.10 -4.44 20.46
CA ARG A 402 -6.06 -3.41 20.90
C ARG A 402 -5.35 -2.22 21.54
N ASN A 403 -4.36 -2.47 22.40
CA ASN A 403 -3.52 -1.43 22.98
C ASN A 403 -2.75 -0.66 21.91
N ASP A 404 -2.11 -1.36 20.98
CA ASP A 404 -1.29 -0.74 19.92
C ASP A 404 -2.13 0.14 18.99
N LEU A 405 -3.28 -0.36 18.53
CA LEU A 405 -4.21 0.41 17.70
C LEU A 405 -4.84 1.57 18.48
N GLY A 406 -5.10 1.39 19.78
CA GLY A 406 -5.63 2.44 20.65
C GLY A 406 -4.77 3.70 20.73
N ARG A 407 -3.46 3.60 20.42
CA ARG A 407 -2.52 4.75 20.39
C ARG A 407 -2.75 5.69 19.21
N VAL A 408 -3.39 5.21 18.14
CA VAL A 408 -3.59 5.93 16.88
C VAL A 408 -5.06 5.98 16.44
N ALA A 409 -5.95 5.34 17.17
CA ALA A 409 -7.36 5.25 16.84
C ALA A 409 -8.19 6.36 17.50
N VAL A 410 -9.34 6.65 16.93
CA VAL A 410 -10.37 7.47 17.55
C VAL A 410 -10.76 6.82 18.90
N PRO A 411 -10.75 7.55 20.02
CA PRO A 411 -11.13 7.00 21.31
C PRO A 411 -12.51 6.31 21.29
N GLY A 412 -12.57 5.05 21.75
CA GLY A 412 -13.79 4.24 21.75
C GLY A 412 -14.10 3.50 20.44
N SER A 413 -13.31 3.68 19.37
CA SER A 413 -13.53 2.99 18.09
C SER A 413 -12.91 1.58 18.03
N VAL A 414 -11.97 1.25 18.92
CA VAL A 414 -11.33 -0.07 18.91
C VAL A 414 -12.32 -1.14 19.36
N GLN A 415 -12.58 -2.11 18.49
CA GLN A 415 -13.52 -3.19 18.70
C GLN A 415 -12.91 -4.55 18.37
N VAL A 416 -13.52 -5.61 18.89
CA VAL A 416 -13.15 -7.00 18.58
C VAL A 416 -14.42 -7.73 18.09
N PRO A 417 -14.79 -7.55 16.81
CA PRO A 417 -16.00 -8.19 16.28
C PRO A 417 -15.93 -9.72 16.29
N VAL A 418 -14.72 -10.29 16.22
CA VAL A 418 -14.49 -11.73 16.33
C VAL A 418 -13.38 -11.99 17.34
N LEU A 419 -13.67 -12.77 18.38
CA LEU A 419 -12.69 -13.24 19.37
C LEU A 419 -12.59 -14.76 19.31
N CYS A 420 -11.40 -15.30 19.00
CA CYS A 420 -11.11 -16.72 18.94
C CYS A 420 -12.09 -17.48 18.00
N GLY A 421 -12.39 -16.93 16.82
CA GLY A 421 -13.17 -17.60 15.80
C GLY A 421 -12.35 -18.66 15.06
N VAL A 422 -12.96 -19.79 14.68
CA VAL A 422 -12.31 -20.79 13.83
C VAL A 422 -12.58 -20.47 12.36
N GLU A 423 -11.55 -20.13 11.63
CA GLU A 423 -11.58 -20.00 10.16
C GLU A 423 -11.03 -21.28 9.52
N SER A 424 -11.77 -21.82 8.53
CA SER A 424 -11.41 -23.07 7.84
C SER A 424 -10.91 -22.75 6.43
N PHE A 425 -9.65 -23.10 6.18
CA PHE A 425 -9.01 -22.98 4.87
C PHE A 425 -8.94 -24.35 4.17
N ALA A 426 -8.44 -24.39 2.97
CA ALA A 426 -8.34 -25.63 2.19
C ALA A 426 -7.54 -26.72 2.91
N THR A 427 -6.48 -26.37 3.63
CA THR A 427 -5.52 -27.31 4.25
C THR A 427 -5.57 -27.32 5.78
N VAL A 428 -6.11 -26.29 6.43
CA VAL A 428 -6.05 -26.12 7.89
C VAL A 428 -7.31 -25.43 8.44
N HIS A 429 -7.55 -25.61 9.75
CA HIS A 429 -8.36 -24.74 10.59
C HIS A 429 -7.43 -23.83 11.39
N GLN A 430 -7.76 -22.54 11.53
CA GLN A 430 -6.99 -21.59 12.30
C GLN A 430 -7.89 -20.84 13.29
N LEU A 431 -7.35 -20.53 14.46
CA LEU A 431 -8.03 -19.72 15.48
C LEU A 431 -7.65 -18.26 15.27
N VAL A 432 -8.61 -17.45 14.86
CA VAL A 432 -8.41 -16.06 14.42
C VAL A 432 -9.24 -15.12 15.27
N SER A 433 -8.64 -14.02 15.70
CA SER A 433 -9.40 -12.86 16.19
C SER A 433 -9.35 -11.74 15.16
N THR A 434 -10.36 -10.87 15.16
CA THR A 434 -10.40 -9.67 14.32
C THR A 434 -10.51 -8.47 15.23
N ILE A 435 -9.60 -7.53 15.08
CA ILE A 435 -9.59 -6.25 15.78
C ILE A 435 -9.79 -5.16 14.74
N THR A 436 -10.71 -4.25 14.97
CA THR A 436 -10.99 -3.10 14.10
C THR A 436 -10.88 -1.80 14.86
N ALA A 437 -10.53 -0.71 14.17
CA ALA A 437 -10.48 0.63 14.73
C ALA A 437 -10.63 1.69 13.63
N GLU A 438 -11.01 2.91 14.01
CA GLU A 438 -11.01 4.08 13.14
C GLU A 438 -9.72 4.88 13.37
N LEU A 439 -8.95 5.14 12.32
CA LEU A 439 -7.73 5.95 12.41
C LEU A 439 -8.06 7.38 12.81
N LEU A 440 -7.36 7.90 13.81
CA LEU A 440 -7.58 9.27 14.30
C LEU A 440 -7.27 10.31 13.19
N PRO A 441 -8.15 11.30 12.95
CA PRO A 441 -7.88 12.38 12.02
C PRO A 441 -6.51 13.04 12.27
N GLY A 442 -5.72 13.20 11.21
CA GLY A 442 -4.36 13.74 11.28
C GLY A 442 -3.26 12.69 11.52
N LYS A 443 -3.62 11.43 11.78
CA LYS A 443 -2.69 10.31 11.73
C LYS A 443 -2.60 9.74 10.32
N THR A 444 -1.42 9.24 9.98
CA THR A 444 -1.11 8.67 8.67
C THR A 444 -1.12 7.13 8.73
N PRO A 445 -1.20 6.44 7.57
CA PRO A 445 -1.00 4.99 7.50
C PRO A 445 0.33 4.54 8.14
N VAL A 446 1.39 5.34 7.96
CA VAL A 446 2.72 5.07 8.54
C VAL A 446 2.70 5.17 10.06
N ASP A 447 1.95 6.13 10.64
CA ASP A 447 1.76 6.21 12.09
C ASP A 447 1.07 4.97 12.64
N ALA A 448 0.04 4.47 11.95
CA ALA A 448 -0.67 3.26 12.36
C ALA A 448 0.23 2.01 12.29
N LEU A 449 1.00 1.88 11.21
CA LEU A 449 1.95 0.79 11.02
C LEU A 449 3.01 0.78 12.13
N ARG A 450 3.65 1.92 12.40
CA ARG A 450 4.70 2.06 13.45
C ARG A 450 4.16 1.88 14.86
N ALA A 451 2.91 2.26 15.13
CA ALA A 451 2.29 2.07 16.44
C ALA A 451 2.06 0.58 16.78
N ALA A 452 1.75 -0.24 15.77
CA ALA A 452 1.52 -1.67 15.95
C ALA A 452 2.78 -2.52 15.81
N PHE A 453 3.83 -1.99 15.15
CA PHE A 453 5.06 -2.72 14.85
C PHE A 453 6.05 -2.78 16.05
N PRO A 454 6.84 -3.90 16.22
CA PRO A 454 6.67 -5.20 15.56
C PRO A 454 5.38 -5.90 15.96
N GLY A 455 4.92 -6.85 15.11
CA GLY A 455 3.68 -7.58 15.34
C GLY A 455 3.66 -8.32 16.70
N GLY A 456 2.55 -8.19 17.43
CA GLY A 456 2.38 -8.81 18.74
C GLY A 456 2.60 -10.32 18.73
N SER A 457 2.17 -11.02 17.66
CA SER A 457 2.33 -12.47 17.50
C SER A 457 3.80 -12.92 17.43
N MET A 458 4.73 -12.00 17.13
CA MET A 458 6.16 -12.25 16.97
C MET A 458 7.02 -11.68 18.11
N THR A 459 6.41 -11.07 19.12
CA THR A 459 7.09 -10.45 20.26
C THR A 459 6.72 -11.14 21.56
N GLY A 460 5.79 -10.62 22.28
CA GLY A 460 5.27 -11.10 23.56
C GLY A 460 4.55 -9.99 24.29
N ALA A 461 4.14 -10.26 25.49
CA ALA A 461 3.43 -9.30 26.33
C ALA A 461 3.99 -9.28 27.76
N PRO A 462 4.38 -8.08 28.29
CA PRO A 462 4.41 -6.74 27.69
C PRO A 462 5.45 -6.62 26.56
N LYS A 463 5.12 -5.90 25.45
CA LYS A 463 5.91 -5.93 24.21
C LYS A 463 7.39 -5.55 24.40
N GLU A 464 7.67 -4.37 24.95
CA GLU A 464 9.03 -3.84 25.09
C GLU A 464 9.91 -4.77 25.94
N ARG A 465 9.39 -5.18 27.12
CA ARG A 465 10.14 -6.07 28.01
C ARG A 465 10.38 -7.44 27.40
N SER A 466 9.39 -7.98 26.68
CA SER A 466 9.53 -9.25 25.98
C SER A 466 10.58 -9.19 24.87
N MET A 467 10.67 -8.09 24.13
CA MET A 467 11.69 -7.88 23.11
C MET A 467 13.10 -7.81 23.71
N GLU A 468 13.31 -7.14 24.85
CA GLU A 468 14.60 -7.13 25.56
C GLU A 468 15.03 -8.55 25.98
N ILE A 469 14.11 -9.32 26.54
CA ILE A 469 14.37 -10.70 26.97
C ILE A 469 14.72 -11.59 25.76
N LEU A 470 13.98 -11.46 24.68
CA LEU A 470 14.20 -12.24 23.47
C LEU A 470 15.53 -11.88 22.82
N ASP A 471 15.91 -10.61 22.76
CA ASP A 471 17.19 -10.17 22.24
C ASP A 471 18.36 -10.80 23.03
N GLU A 472 18.29 -10.83 24.37
CA GLU A 472 19.27 -11.55 25.21
C GLU A 472 19.28 -13.05 24.92
N LEU A 473 18.10 -13.68 24.89
CA LEU A 473 17.98 -15.14 24.67
C LEU A 473 18.40 -15.54 23.26
N GLU A 474 18.18 -14.70 22.28
CA GLU A 474 18.60 -14.88 20.88
C GLU A 474 20.03 -14.38 20.62
N GLU A 475 20.79 -14.03 21.71
CA GLU A 475 22.22 -13.71 21.66
C GLU A 475 22.51 -12.48 20.78
N HIS A 476 21.64 -11.47 20.84
CA HIS A 476 21.72 -10.21 20.08
C HIS A 476 21.84 -10.42 18.57
N HIS A 477 21.31 -11.53 18.06
CA HIS A 477 21.32 -11.81 16.62
C HIS A 477 20.06 -11.25 15.95
N PRO A 478 20.21 -10.41 14.95
CA PRO A 478 19.03 -9.83 14.30
C PRO A 478 18.20 -10.92 13.60
N ARG A 479 16.89 -10.82 13.75
CA ARG A 479 15.94 -11.67 13.01
C ARG A 479 15.85 -11.27 11.54
N GLY A 480 16.19 -10.01 11.24
CA GLY A 480 16.14 -9.44 9.90
C GLY A 480 14.71 -9.37 9.37
N ILE A 481 14.50 -9.85 8.14
CA ILE A 481 13.19 -9.84 7.47
C ILE A 481 12.19 -10.77 8.17
N TYR A 482 12.64 -11.90 8.70
CA TYR A 482 11.77 -12.80 9.48
C TYR A 482 11.20 -12.09 10.71
N SER A 483 9.95 -12.35 11.06
CA SER A 483 9.20 -11.64 12.13
C SER A 483 8.89 -10.17 11.85
N GLY A 484 9.32 -9.64 10.73
CA GLY A 484 8.96 -8.31 10.25
C GLY A 484 7.62 -8.27 9.51
N ALA A 485 7.45 -7.33 8.60
CA ALA A 485 6.24 -7.19 7.80
C ALA A 485 6.55 -6.98 6.31
N ILE A 486 5.71 -7.56 5.43
CA ILE A 486 5.71 -7.32 3.98
C ILE A 486 4.37 -6.72 3.61
N GLY A 487 4.38 -5.69 2.75
CA GLY A 487 3.13 -5.10 2.28
C GLY A 487 3.32 -3.89 1.40
N TYR A 488 2.23 -3.14 1.26
CA TYR A 488 2.17 -1.95 0.42
C TYR A 488 1.43 -0.81 1.10
N ILE A 489 1.72 0.41 0.63
CA ILE A 489 0.94 1.63 0.89
C ILE A 489 0.69 2.32 -0.44
N THR A 490 -0.58 2.60 -0.77
CA THR A 490 -0.96 3.35 -1.98
C THR A 490 -0.84 4.86 -1.76
N ALA A 491 -0.93 5.62 -2.85
CA ALA A 491 -0.94 7.09 -2.79
C ALA A 491 -2.12 7.65 -1.97
N GLU A 492 -3.26 6.98 -1.98
CA GLU A 492 -4.46 7.35 -1.24
C GLU A 492 -4.39 6.95 0.24
N GLY A 493 -3.34 6.22 0.65
CA GLY A 493 -3.13 5.80 2.02
C GLY A 493 -3.75 4.46 2.38
N THR A 494 -4.29 3.71 1.42
CA THR A 494 -4.64 2.31 1.63
C THR A 494 -3.38 1.48 1.87
N MET A 495 -3.39 0.60 2.87
CA MET A 495 -2.29 -0.32 3.12
C MET A 495 -2.77 -1.70 3.50
N ASP A 496 -1.97 -2.73 3.19
CA ASP A 496 -2.13 -4.09 3.69
C ASP A 496 -0.77 -4.73 3.89
N PHE A 497 -0.49 -5.17 5.11
CA PHE A 497 0.75 -5.78 5.54
C PHE A 497 0.52 -7.16 6.13
N SER A 498 1.39 -8.11 5.82
CA SER A 498 1.45 -9.43 6.41
C SER A 498 2.65 -9.60 7.34
N ILE A 499 2.55 -10.49 8.32
CA ILE A 499 3.68 -10.92 9.15
C ILE A 499 4.61 -11.81 8.31
N VAL A 500 5.92 -11.59 8.41
CA VAL A 500 6.92 -12.41 7.70
C VAL A 500 7.19 -13.68 8.47
N ILE A 501 6.44 -14.72 8.13
CA ILE A 501 6.59 -16.10 8.59
C ILE A 501 6.49 -17.03 7.38
N ARG A 502 6.93 -18.28 7.50
CA ARG A 502 6.97 -19.25 6.37
C ARG A 502 7.69 -18.67 5.15
N THR A 503 8.83 -18.03 5.42
CA THR A 503 9.54 -17.22 4.43
C THR A 503 11.00 -17.66 4.36
N ILE A 504 11.50 -17.84 3.14
CA ILE A 504 12.91 -18.03 2.84
C ILE A 504 13.48 -16.68 2.41
N VAL A 505 14.58 -16.27 3.00
CA VAL A 505 15.36 -15.09 2.60
C VAL A 505 16.67 -15.59 2.01
N VAL A 506 16.96 -15.21 0.76
CA VAL A 506 18.20 -15.59 0.06
C VAL A 506 19.05 -14.34 -0.13
N LYS A 507 20.30 -14.43 0.30
CA LYS A 507 21.29 -13.38 0.08
C LYS A 507 22.67 -14.04 -0.12
N ASP A 508 23.43 -13.57 -1.11
CA ASP A 508 24.78 -14.04 -1.42
C ASP A 508 24.88 -15.59 -1.56
N GLY A 509 23.85 -16.22 -2.13
CA GLY A 509 23.79 -17.67 -2.33
C GLY A 509 23.47 -18.49 -1.08
N VAL A 510 23.14 -17.85 0.04
CA VAL A 510 22.73 -18.50 1.29
C VAL A 510 21.26 -18.19 1.57
N ALA A 511 20.49 -19.24 1.85
CA ALA A 511 19.12 -19.11 2.31
C ALA A 511 19.04 -19.18 3.83
N THR A 512 18.16 -18.35 4.40
CA THR A 512 17.79 -18.38 5.81
C THR A 512 16.27 -18.51 5.93
N TYR A 513 15.83 -19.41 6.80
CA TYR A 513 14.42 -19.60 7.14
C TYR A 513 14.23 -19.46 8.65
N GLY A 514 13.48 -18.44 9.05
CA GLY A 514 13.12 -18.22 10.44
C GLY A 514 11.96 -19.13 10.87
N CYS A 515 12.05 -19.64 12.10
CA CYS A 515 11.01 -20.43 12.75
C CYS A 515 10.98 -20.13 14.25
N GLY A 516 9.86 -20.38 14.91
CA GLY A 516 9.71 -20.12 16.34
C GLY A 516 8.30 -20.41 16.83
N GLY A 517 8.11 -20.20 18.12
CA GLY A 517 6.84 -20.42 18.79
C GLY A 517 6.66 -19.51 20.01
N ALA A 518 5.41 -19.33 20.41
CA ALA A 518 5.04 -18.61 21.60
C ALA A 518 5.25 -19.50 22.84
N ILE A 519 6.16 -19.09 23.71
CA ILE A 519 6.44 -19.78 24.95
C ILE A 519 5.59 -19.15 26.06
N THR A 520 4.78 -19.97 26.69
CA THR A 520 3.97 -19.62 27.85
C THR A 520 4.39 -20.47 29.06
N ARG A 521 3.81 -20.19 30.21
CA ARG A 521 4.01 -21.02 31.40
C ARG A 521 3.58 -22.49 31.19
N LEU A 522 2.60 -22.73 30.30
CA LEU A 522 2.02 -24.04 30.02
C LEU A 522 2.73 -24.80 28.92
N SER A 523 3.72 -24.19 28.25
CA SER A 523 4.46 -24.80 27.16
C SER A 523 5.30 -26.00 27.66
N ASP A 524 5.22 -27.13 26.98
CA ASP A 524 6.16 -28.23 27.12
C ASP A 524 7.36 -28.01 26.17
N PRO A 525 8.60 -27.98 26.66
CA PRO A 525 9.76 -27.69 25.83
C PRO A 525 9.93 -28.64 24.63
N GLU A 526 9.60 -29.91 24.77
CA GLU A 526 9.75 -30.90 23.69
C GLU A 526 8.64 -30.70 22.64
N GLU A 527 7.40 -30.42 23.08
CA GLU A 527 6.29 -30.10 22.17
C GLU A 527 6.58 -28.83 21.36
N GLU A 528 7.14 -27.80 21.98
CA GLU A 528 7.54 -26.56 21.28
C GLU A 528 8.65 -26.81 20.24
N TRP A 529 9.62 -27.69 20.54
CA TRP A 529 10.60 -28.12 19.55
C TRP A 529 9.95 -28.86 18.38
N GLN A 530 9.02 -29.78 18.66
CA GLN A 530 8.27 -30.49 17.61
C GLN A 530 7.45 -29.52 16.75
N GLU A 531 6.90 -28.47 17.34
CA GLU A 531 6.18 -27.42 16.61
C GLU A 531 7.10 -26.69 15.62
N ILE A 532 8.33 -26.35 16.00
CA ILE A 532 9.35 -25.80 15.08
C ILE A 532 9.61 -26.74 13.92
N LEU A 533 9.81 -28.04 14.18
CA LEU A 533 10.04 -29.02 13.12
C LEU A 533 8.84 -29.13 12.17
N VAL A 534 7.62 -29.08 12.69
CA VAL A 534 6.40 -29.08 11.87
C VAL A 534 6.32 -27.83 11.00
N LYS A 535 6.57 -26.65 11.57
CA LYS A 535 6.58 -25.36 10.83
C LYS A 535 7.68 -25.33 9.76
N SER A 536 8.77 -26.05 9.97
CA SER A 536 9.92 -26.11 9.05
C SER A 536 9.87 -27.27 8.05
N ARG A 537 8.83 -28.12 8.08
CA ARG A 537 8.69 -29.26 7.14
C ARG A 537 8.90 -28.88 5.67
N PRO A 538 8.36 -27.77 5.16
CA PRO A 538 8.54 -27.42 3.74
C PRO A 538 10.01 -27.29 3.33
N ILE A 539 10.91 -26.95 4.25
CA ILE A 539 12.33 -26.79 3.96
C ILE A 539 13.18 -27.95 4.45
N LEU A 540 12.72 -28.73 5.44
CA LEU A 540 13.44 -29.89 5.96
C LEU A 540 13.24 -31.14 5.09
N ASN A 541 12.08 -31.26 4.45
CA ASN A 541 11.69 -32.39 3.60
C ASN A 541 11.17 -31.87 2.25
N PRO A 542 12.03 -31.24 1.44
CA PRO A 542 11.65 -30.62 0.18
C PRO A 542 11.27 -31.63 -0.91
#